data_998ea5c525e062ad41ee56c47855ac70
#
_entry.id   998ea5c525e062ad41ee56c47855ac70
#
_cell.length_a   1.000
_cell.length_b   1.000
_cell.length_c   1.000
_cell.angle_alpha   90.00
_cell.angle_beta   90.00
_cell.angle_gamma   90.00
#
_symmetry.space_group_name_H-M   'P 1'
#
loop_
_entity.id
_entity.type
_entity.pdbx_description
1 polymer ?
#
loop_
_entity_poly.entity_id
_entity_poly.type
_entity_poly.pdbx_seq_one_letter_code
_entity_poly.pdbx_strand_id
1 'polypeptide(L)'
;MKQLKMIRYSGPVTPRALPEGWKYAFYRGTQEEIDDWIAICKCGLFGPDINEESFEKYILRWRDIVPEQDLFFVVNAEGKRVATTTYVRYTDGTGYVHCVGSLPETRGRGVGHAMMAQALQMGEERGVLHSVLTTDDFRLAAIKTYLDAGFLPVLYHDPDSDMKARWDKVLAELHYRQVDYINEE
;
A
#
# COMPACT_ATOMS: atom_id res chain seq x y z
N MET A 1 -1.88 15.90 -12.39
CA MET A 1 -3.11 15.52 -11.65
C MET A 1 -2.67 15.00 -10.29
N LYS A 2 -3.24 15.49 -9.17
CA LYS A 2 -2.94 14.95 -7.83
C LYS A 2 -3.45 13.51 -7.73
N GLN A 3 -2.74 12.63 -7.01
CA GLN A 3 -3.23 11.28 -6.72
C GLN A 3 -4.44 11.33 -5.79
N LEU A 4 -5.27 10.30 -5.84
CA LEU A 4 -6.30 10.05 -4.85
C LEU A 4 -5.63 9.75 -3.49
N LYS A 5 -6.13 10.33 -2.40
CA LYS A 5 -5.64 10.11 -1.05
C LYS A 5 -6.67 9.34 -0.24
N MET A 6 -6.21 8.43 0.59
CA MET A 6 -7.08 7.69 1.52
C MET A 6 -6.51 7.76 2.93
N ILE A 7 -7.38 7.70 3.92
CA ILE A 7 -7.03 7.70 5.35
C ILE A 7 -7.76 6.58 6.08
N ARG A 8 -7.11 5.94 7.04
CA ARG A 8 -7.71 5.03 8.01
C ARG A 8 -7.25 5.43 9.41
N TYR A 9 -8.18 5.69 10.29
CA TYR A 9 -7.89 5.90 11.71
C TYR A 9 -7.46 4.59 12.38
N SER A 10 -6.61 4.67 13.41
CA SER A 10 -6.17 3.50 14.18
C SER A 10 -7.39 2.77 14.80
N GLY A 11 -7.24 1.50 14.99
CA GLY A 11 -8.28 0.63 15.54
C GLY A 11 -8.11 -0.82 15.09
N PRO A 12 -8.97 -1.73 15.56
CA PRO A 12 -8.81 -3.16 15.32
C PRO A 12 -8.57 -3.51 13.85
N VAL A 13 -7.56 -4.34 13.60
CA VAL A 13 -7.24 -4.86 12.28
C VAL A 13 -7.81 -6.27 12.17
N THR A 14 -8.63 -6.51 11.15
CA THR A 14 -9.10 -7.87 10.85
C THR A 14 -7.95 -8.68 10.24
N PRO A 15 -7.47 -9.74 10.93
CA PRO A 15 -6.40 -10.57 10.40
C PRO A 15 -6.77 -11.20 9.05
N ARG A 16 -5.80 -11.30 8.16
CA ARG A 16 -5.94 -11.98 6.87
C ARG A 16 -4.75 -12.91 6.68
N ALA A 17 -5.02 -14.20 6.52
CA ALA A 17 -3.97 -15.17 6.31
C ALA A 17 -3.42 -15.11 4.88
N LEU A 18 -2.13 -15.35 4.72
CA LEU A 18 -1.53 -15.69 3.44
C LEU A 18 -1.96 -17.10 3.00
N PRO A 19 -1.84 -17.44 1.71
CA PRO A 19 -1.98 -18.82 1.26
C PRO A 19 -1.08 -19.77 2.06
N GLU A 20 -1.47 -21.05 2.12
CA GLU A 20 -0.69 -22.08 2.83
C GLU A 20 0.75 -22.15 2.32
N GLY A 21 1.70 -22.22 3.23
CA GLY A 21 3.15 -22.26 2.94
C GLY A 21 3.76 -20.92 2.56
N TRP A 22 2.95 -19.85 2.44
CA TRP A 22 3.48 -18.51 2.18
C TRP A 22 3.81 -17.78 3.49
N LYS A 23 4.78 -16.84 3.44
CA LYS A 23 5.23 -16.11 4.63
C LYS A 23 5.62 -14.67 4.31
N TYR A 24 5.70 -13.85 5.34
CA TYR A 24 6.33 -12.54 5.27
C TYR A 24 7.84 -12.64 5.50
N ALA A 25 8.61 -11.81 4.81
CA ALA A 25 10.03 -11.64 5.02
C ALA A 25 10.39 -10.16 4.96
N PHE A 26 11.04 -9.65 5.99
CA PHE A 26 11.53 -8.27 6.01
C PHE A 26 12.82 -8.15 5.21
N TYR A 27 13.05 -6.95 4.65
CA TYR A 27 14.26 -6.60 3.92
C TYR A 27 15.51 -6.76 4.79
N ARG A 28 16.58 -7.26 4.21
CA ARG A 28 17.86 -7.54 4.88
C ARG A 28 19.07 -6.87 4.24
N GLY A 29 18.86 -6.06 3.21
CA GLY A 29 19.92 -5.34 2.53
C GLY A 29 20.64 -6.13 1.45
N THR A 30 20.07 -7.20 0.91
CA THR A 30 20.69 -7.98 -0.15
C THR A 30 20.36 -7.45 -1.54
N GLN A 31 21.28 -7.62 -2.50
CA GLN A 31 21.06 -7.26 -3.90
C GLN A 31 19.87 -8.03 -4.51
N GLU A 32 19.74 -9.30 -4.17
CA GLU A 32 18.60 -10.12 -4.61
C GLU A 32 17.24 -9.53 -4.19
N GLU A 33 17.14 -8.96 -2.99
CA GLU A 33 15.91 -8.30 -2.53
C GLU A 33 15.62 -7.01 -3.27
N ILE A 34 16.65 -6.27 -3.66
CA ILE A 34 16.53 -5.07 -4.51
C ILE A 34 16.01 -5.46 -5.89
N ASP A 35 16.61 -6.49 -6.50
CA ASP A 35 16.22 -6.99 -7.81
C ASP A 35 14.77 -7.51 -7.80
N ASP A 36 14.38 -8.24 -6.77
CA ASP A 36 13.00 -8.73 -6.57
C ASP A 36 12.01 -7.57 -6.39
N TRP A 37 12.36 -6.55 -5.59
CA TRP A 37 11.53 -5.35 -5.43
C TRP A 37 11.30 -4.66 -6.77
N ILE A 38 12.37 -4.46 -7.55
CA ILE A 38 12.30 -3.88 -8.89
C ILE A 38 11.40 -4.71 -9.80
N ALA A 39 11.58 -6.04 -9.83
CA ALA A 39 10.78 -6.96 -10.65
C ALA A 39 9.28 -6.90 -10.27
N ILE A 40 8.96 -6.90 -8.98
CA ILE A 40 7.59 -6.79 -8.47
C ILE A 40 6.99 -5.43 -8.85
N CYS A 41 7.73 -4.35 -8.63
CA CYS A 41 7.24 -2.99 -8.85
C CYS A 41 7.05 -2.64 -10.33
N LYS A 42 7.78 -3.28 -11.24
CA LYS A 42 7.52 -3.21 -12.70
C LYS A 42 6.13 -3.72 -13.09
N CYS A 43 5.57 -4.65 -12.30
CA CYS A 43 4.28 -5.29 -12.60
C CYS A 43 3.07 -4.42 -12.20
N GLY A 44 3.07 -3.14 -12.54
CA GLY A 44 1.89 -2.27 -12.44
C GLY A 44 1.93 -1.21 -11.33
N LEU A 45 2.99 -1.14 -10.53
CA LEU A 45 3.18 -0.02 -9.58
C LEU A 45 3.90 1.14 -10.26
N PHE A 46 5.02 0.86 -10.91
CA PHE A 46 5.80 1.82 -11.67
C PHE A 46 5.86 1.43 -13.15
N GLY A 47 6.48 2.25 -13.97
CA GLY A 47 6.74 1.94 -15.37
C GLY A 47 7.92 0.96 -15.56
N PRO A 48 8.20 0.56 -16.82
CA PRO A 48 9.25 -0.40 -17.13
C PRO A 48 10.67 0.10 -16.81
N ASP A 49 10.85 1.42 -16.67
CA ASP A 49 12.16 2.06 -16.47
C ASP A 49 12.64 2.06 -15.01
N ILE A 50 11.83 1.49 -14.08
CA ILE A 50 12.24 1.37 -12.68
C ILE A 50 13.51 0.50 -12.55
N ASN A 51 14.45 0.96 -11.72
CA ASN A 51 15.79 0.41 -11.56
C ASN A 51 16.30 0.60 -10.12
N GLU A 52 17.57 0.33 -9.86
CA GLU A 52 18.19 0.50 -8.54
C GLU A 52 18.13 1.94 -8.02
N GLU A 53 18.30 2.94 -8.88
CA GLU A 53 18.19 4.35 -8.50
C GLU A 53 16.75 4.65 -8.00
N SER A 54 15.76 4.01 -8.61
CA SER A 54 14.37 4.09 -8.14
C SER A 54 14.18 3.44 -6.77
N PHE A 55 14.81 2.29 -6.52
CA PHE A 55 14.80 1.67 -5.19
C PHE A 55 15.47 2.59 -4.16
N GLU A 56 16.63 3.13 -4.48
CA GLU A 56 17.31 4.10 -3.61
C GLU A 56 16.41 5.31 -3.30
N LYS A 57 15.78 5.87 -4.32
CA LYS A 57 14.88 7.03 -4.19
C LYS A 57 13.65 6.74 -3.35
N TYR A 58 12.97 5.63 -3.61
CA TYR A 58 11.66 5.34 -3.00
C TYR A 58 11.77 4.56 -1.69
N ILE A 59 12.89 3.90 -1.42
CA ILE A 59 13.08 3.11 -0.21
C ILE A 59 14.22 3.67 0.65
N LEU A 60 15.46 3.71 0.14
CA LEU A 60 16.60 4.05 1.01
C LEU A 60 16.66 5.54 1.41
N ARG A 61 16.19 6.43 0.53
CA ARG A 61 16.19 7.90 0.77
C ARG A 61 14.81 8.47 1.07
N TRP A 62 13.80 7.63 1.19
CA TRP A 62 12.46 8.13 1.54
C TRP A 62 12.42 8.55 3.00
N ARG A 63 11.66 9.62 3.28
CA ARG A 63 11.56 10.21 4.61
C ARG A 63 11.13 9.18 5.65
N ASP A 64 11.87 9.13 6.76
CA ASP A 64 11.59 8.34 7.96
C ASP A 64 11.54 6.80 7.75
N ILE A 65 11.88 6.27 6.56
CA ILE A 65 11.97 4.82 6.34
C ILE A 65 13.18 4.23 7.08
N VAL A 66 12.95 3.12 7.76
CA VAL A 66 13.97 2.18 8.23
C VAL A 66 13.74 0.86 7.47
N PRO A 67 14.45 0.62 6.35
CA PRO A 67 14.07 -0.43 5.40
C PRO A 67 13.94 -1.81 6.02
N GLU A 68 14.82 -2.18 6.96
CA GLU A 68 14.81 -3.48 7.63
C GLU A 68 13.61 -3.69 8.56
N GLN A 69 12.92 -2.60 8.92
CA GLN A 69 11.73 -2.62 9.78
C GLN A 69 10.43 -2.35 9.02
N ASP A 70 10.52 -1.62 7.91
CA ASP A 70 9.37 -1.04 7.23
C ASP A 70 9.02 -1.74 5.92
N LEU A 71 10.03 -2.26 5.20
CA LEU A 71 9.87 -2.95 3.93
C LEU A 71 9.77 -4.46 4.16
N PHE A 72 8.68 -5.06 3.71
CA PHE A 72 8.53 -6.51 3.72
C PHE A 72 8.05 -7.05 2.36
N PHE A 73 8.33 -8.31 2.16
CA PHE A 73 7.91 -9.11 1.03
C PHE A 73 6.94 -10.20 1.47
N VAL A 74 6.12 -10.64 0.53
CA VAL A 74 5.44 -11.93 0.62
C VAL A 74 6.25 -12.93 -0.20
N VAL A 75 6.62 -14.03 0.45
CA VAL A 75 7.38 -15.14 -0.13
C VAL A 75 6.44 -16.33 -0.29
N ASN A 76 6.35 -16.88 -1.51
CA ASN A 76 5.50 -18.02 -1.79
C ASN A 76 6.11 -19.35 -1.28
N ALA A 77 5.40 -20.46 -1.48
CA ALA A 77 5.84 -21.77 -1.00
C ALA A 77 7.14 -22.27 -1.67
N GLU A 78 7.45 -21.77 -2.87
CA GLU A 78 8.67 -22.07 -3.61
C GLU A 78 9.86 -21.18 -3.20
N GLY A 79 9.66 -20.27 -2.25
CA GLY A 79 10.70 -19.37 -1.76
C GLY A 79 10.89 -18.09 -2.58
N LYS A 80 10.05 -17.83 -3.58
CA LYS A 80 10.10 -16.64 -4.44
C LYS A 80 9.38 -15.47 -3.77
N ARG A 81 9.97 -14.27 -3.80
CA ARG A 81 9.31 -13.01 -3.41
C ARG A 81 8.33 -12.60 -4.51
N VAL A 82 7.05 -12.50 -4.17
CA VAL A 82 5.95 -12.31 -5.14
C VAL A 82 5.15 -11.03 -4.91
N ALA A 83 5.33 -10.38 -3.78
CA ALA A 83 4.70 -9.10 -3.47
C ALA A 83 5.54 -8.33 -2.45
N THR A 84 5.33 -7.01 -2.39
CA THR A 84 6.06 -6.11 -1.48
C THR A 84 5.16 -4.99 -0.99
N THR A 85 5.43 -4.51 0.21
CA THR A 85 4.81 -3.34 0.83
C THR A 85 5.80 -2.70 1.79
N THR A 86 5.79 -1.38 1.86
CA THR A 86 6.50 -0.61 2.88
C THR A 86 5.48 0.09 3.78
N TYR A 87 5.67 0.03 5.09
CA TYR A 87 4.84 0.76 6.05
C TYR A 87 5.71 1.64 6.93
N VAL A 88 5.62 2.94 6.73
CA VAL A 88 6.43 3.95 7.43
C VAL A 88 5.63 4.56 8.56
N ARG A 89 6.21 4.72 9.73
CA ARG A 89 5.69 5.57 10.79
C ARG A 89 6.44 6.89 10.78
N TYR A 90 5.76 7.98 10.44
CA TYR A 90 6.34 9.33 10.50
C TYR A 90 6.46 9.84 11.93
N THR A 91 7.33 10.81 12.14
CA THR A 91 7.59 11.43 13.46
C THR A 91 6.37 12.12 14.05
N ASP A 92 5.40 12.56 13.23
CA ASP A 92 4.12 13.15 13.64
C ASP A 92 3.07 12.12 14.08
N GLY A 93 3.40 10.83 14.07
CA GLY A 93 2.49 9.74 14.43
C GLY A 93 1.62 9.25 13.27
N THR A 94 1.80 9.77 12.06
CA THR A 94 1.12 9.26 10.86
C THR A 94 1.78 7.98 10.35
N GLY A 95 0.98 6.97 10.04
CA GLY A 95 1.41 5.81 9.26
C GLY A 95 1.28 6.07 7.77
N TYR A 96 2.21 5.61 6.96
CA TYR A 96 2.15 5.74 5.51
C TYR A 96 2.38 4.40 4.81
N VAL A 97 1.35 3.95 4.07
CA VAL A 97 1.46 2.75 3.22
C VAL A 97 2.09 3.15 1.90
N HIS A 98 3.26 2.60 1.62
CA HIS A 98 4.11 3.00 0.51
C HIS A 98 4.51 1.80 -0.35
N CYS A 99 4.60 2.00 -1.68
CA CYS A 99 5.10 1.01 -2.63
C CYS A 99 4.45 -0.37 -2.51
N VAL A 100 3.12 -0.44 -2.61
CA VAL A 100 2.38 -1.71 -2.62
C VAL A 100 2.42 -2.30 -4.01
N GLY A 101 3.10 -3.42 -4.18
CA GLY A 101 3.25 -4.11 -5.45
C GLY A 101 3.07 -5.62 -5.35
N SER A 102 2.63 -6.25 -6.42
CA SER A 102 2.54 -7.72 -6.48
C SER A 102 2.63 -8.25 -7.90
N LEU A 103 3.20 -9.45 -8.04
CA LEU A 103 3.26 -10.17 -9.31
C LEU A 103 1.86 -10.68 -9.71
N PRO A 104 1.58 -10.86 -11.02
CA PRO A 104 0.27 -11.32 -11.50
C PRO A 104 -0.19 -12.65 -10.89
N GLU A 105 0.72 -13.54 -10.54
CA GLU A 105 0.43 -14.85 -9.93
C GLU A 105 -0.21 -14.79 -8.53
N THR A 106 -0.18 -13.63 -7.88
CA THR A 106 -0.84 -13.40 -6.57
C THR A 106 -2.33 -13.08 -6.69
N ARG A 107 -2.82 -12.79 -7.91
CA ARG A 107 -4.20 -12.35 -8.15
C ARG A 107 -5.20 -13.41 -7.70
N GLY A 108 -6.30 -12.98 -7.09
CA GLY A 108 -7.36 -13.86 -6.61
C GLY A 108 -7.01 -14.71 -5.39
N ARG A 109 -5.78 -14.59 -4.84
CA ARG A 109 -5.30 -15.37 -3.69
C ARG A 109 -5.40 -14.62 -2.35
N GLY A 110 -5.99 -13.44 -2.31
CA GLY A 110 -6.13 -12.65 -1.08
C GLY A 110 -4.84 -11.96 -0.60
N VAL A 111 -3.73 -12.05 -1.35
CA VAL A 111 -2.41 -11.53 -0.95
C VAL A 111 -2.42 -10.04 -0.66
N GLY A 112 -3.11 -9.24 -1.48
CA GLY A 112 -3.23 -7.79 -1.25
C GLY A 112 -3.90 -7.46 0.10
N HIS A 113 -4.99 -8.16 0.44
CA HIS A 113 -5.66 -7.98 1.73
C HIS A 113 -4.79 -8.44 2.91
N ALA A 114 -4.05 -9.55 2.74
CA ALA A 114 -3.14 -10.04 3.77
C ALA A 114 -1.98 -9.06 4.01
N MET A 115 -1.37 -8.52 2.95
CA MET A 115 -0.32 -7.49 3.06
C MET A 115 -0.84 -6.22 3.74
N MET A 116 -2.05 -5.77 3.38
CA MET A 116 -2.64 -4.59 4.00
C MET A 116 -2.93 -4.82 5.49
N ALA A 117 -3.46 -5.98 5.86
CA ALA A 117 -3.67 -6.33 7.26
C ALA A 117 -2.34 -6.37 8.04
N GLN A 118 -1.27 -6.94 7.47
CA GLN A 118 0.07 -6.94 8.08
C GLN A 118 0.61 -5.51 8.26
N ALA A 119 0.52 -4.67 7.23
CA ALA A 119 0.98 -3.28 7.30
C ALA A 119 0.24 -2.49 8.38
N LEU A 120 -1.08 -2.63 8.44
CA LEU A 120 -1.89 -1.96 9.46
C LEU A 120 -1.61 -2.49 10.87
N GLN A 121 -1.38 -3.80 11.03
CA GLN A 121 -0.98 -4.39 12.30
C GLN A 121 0.35 -3.79 12.80
N MET A 122 1.34 -3.63 11.91
CA MET A 122 2.59 -2.94 12.23
C MET A 122 2.35 -1.50 12.70
N GLY A 123 1.37 -0.82 12.09
CA GLY A 123 0.95 0.52 12.50
C GLY A 123 0.37 0.56 13.91
N GLU A 124 -0.55 -0.33 14.24
CA GLU A 124 -1.13 -0.43 15.57
C GLU A 124 -0.06 -0.73 16.64
N GLU A 125 0.84 -1.67 16.37
CA GLU A 125 1.96 -2.02 17.26
C GLU A 125 2.94 -0.85 17.51
N ARG A 126 3.06 0.04 16.52
CA ARG A 126 3.90 1.25 16.60
C ARG A 126 3.17 2.48 17.12
N GLY A 127 1.89 2.35 17.47
CA GLY A 127 1.06 3.42 18.03
C GLY A 127 0.81 4.57 17.06
N VAL A 128 0.54 4.28 15.77
CA VAL A 128 0.14 5.32 14.82
C VAL A 128 -1.28 5.80 15.12
N LEU A 129 -1.54 7.08 14.88
CA LEU A 129 -2.86 7.69 15.10
C LEU A 129 -3.80 7.42 13.92
N HIS A 130 -3.25 7.42 12.73
CA HIS A 130 -3.96 7.11 11.49
C HIS A 130 -2.95 6.72 10.41
N SER A 131 -3.41 5.96 9.44
CA SER A 131 -2.62 5.56 8.26
C SER A 131 -3.14 6.27 7.03
N VAL A 132 -2.24 6.73 6.17
CA VAL A 132 -2.56 7.34 4.89
C VAL A 132 -1.89 6.60 3.73
N LEU A 133 -2.45 6.73 2.55
CA LEU A 133 -1.84 6.31 1.29
C LEU A 133 -2.30 7.22 0.16
N THR A 134 -1.58 7.17 -0.95
CA THR A 134 -2.01 7.75 -2.22
C THR A 134 -2.03 6.70 -3.33
N THR A 135 -2.94 6.87 -4.27
CA THR A 135 -3.14 5.91 -5.38
C THR A 135 -3.66 6.62 -6.62
N ASP A 136 -3.70 5.91 -7.74
CA ASP A 136 -4.23 6.43 -9.01
C ASP A 136 -5.61 5.81 -9.29
N ASP A 137 -6.49 6.56 -9.96
CA ASP A 137 -7.89 6.20 -10.24
C ASP A 137 -8.04 4.83 -10.92
N PHE A 138 -7.13 4.50 -11.82
CA PHE A 138 -7.16 3.25 -12.59
C PHE A 138 -6.79 2.00 -11.79
N ARG A 139 -6.29 2.17 -10.55
CA ARG A 139 -5.85 1.05 -9.69
C ARG A 139 -7.01 0.45 -8.89
N LEU A 140 -8.10 0.14 -9.56
CA LEU A 140 -9.36 -0.30 -8.94
C LEU A 140 -9.20 -1.45 -7.94
N ALA A 141 -8.40 -2.47 -8.29
CA ALA A 141 -8.18 -3.62 -7.40
C ALA A 141 -7.45 -3.22 -6.10
N ALA A 142 -6.49 -2.27 -6.18
CA ALA A 142 -5.80 -1.75 -5.01
C ALA A 142 -6.76 -0.90 -4.16
N ILE A 143 -7.52 0.02 -4.79
CA ILE A 143 -8.51 0.85 -4.11
C ILE A 143 -9.54 -0.02 -3.38
N LYS A 144 -10.04 -1.09 -4.04
CA LYS A 144 -10.94 -2.04 -3.38
C LYS A 144 -10.29 -2.66 -2.14
N THR A 145 -9.05 -3.10 -2.23
CA THR A 145 -8.31 -3.66 -1.09
C THR A 145 -8.20 -2.66 0.06
N TYR A 146 -7.95 -1.38 -0.23
CA TYR A 146 -7.86 -0.33 0.77
C TYR A 146 -9.22 -0.01 1.43
N LEU A 147 -10.28 0.09 0.63
CA LEU A 147 -11.64 0.26 1.16
C LEU A 147 -12.05 -0.91 2.07
N ASP A 148 -11.78 -2.16 1.64
CA ASP A 148 -12.05 -3.36 2.43
C ASP A 148 -11.23 -3.40 3.74
N ALA A 149 -10.09 -2.72 3.78
CA ALA A 149 -9.25 -2.57 4.97
C ALA A 149 -9.66 -1.39 5.87
N GLY A 150 -10.73 -0.66 5.50
CA GLY A 150 -11.29 0.45 6.28
C GLY A 150 -10.69 1.81 5.97
N PHE A 151 -9.97 1.97 4.87
CA PHE A 151 -9.55 3.29 4.39
C PHE A 151 -10.75 4.04 3.80
N LEU A 152 -10.81 5.33 4.06
CA LEU A 152 -11.82 6.26 3.56
C LEU A 152 -11.19 7.22 2.54
N PRO A 153 -11.92 7.60 1.49
CA PRO A 153 -11.51 8.63 0.54
C PRO A 153 -11.33 9.99 1.21
N VAL A 154 -10.27 10.71 0.84
CA VAL A 154 -10.02 12.08 1.31
C VAL A 154 -10.29 13.06 0.19
N LEU A 155 -11.04 14.11 0.48
CA LEU A 155 -11.27 15.27 -0.39
C LEU A 155 -10.29 16.37 0.02
N TYR A 156 -9.46 16.82 -0.93
CA TYR A 156 -8.57 17.95 -0.69
C TYR A 156 -9.36 19.25 -0.51
N HIS A 157 -8.89 20.12 0.37
CA HIS A 157 -9.44 21.45 0.55
C HIS A 157 -9.04 22.37 -0.62
N ASP A 158 -9.64 22.12 -1.78
CA ASP A 158 -9.41 22.86 -3.03
C ASP A 158 -10.76 22.95 -3.76
N PRO A 159 -11.39 24.13 -3.80
CA PRO A 159 -12.71 24.32 -4.39
C PRO A 159 -12.75 24.00 -5.90
N ASP A 160 -11.61 24.07 -6.58
CA ASP A 160 -11.50 23.74 -8.01
C ASP A 160 -11.08 22.26 -8.24
N SER A 161 -11.02 21.46 -7.17
CA SER A 161 -10.62 20.06 -7.24
C SER A 161 -11.68 19.19 -7.90
N ASP A 162 -11.27 18.37 -8.85
CA ASP A 162 -12.08 17.31 -9.45
C ASP A 162 -12.15 16.04 -8.58
N MET A 163 -11.56 16.07 -7.39
CA MET A 163 -11.32 14.91 -6.54
C MET A 163 -12.61 14.15 -6.19
N LYS A 164 -13.67 14.88 -5.83
CA LYS A 164 -14.95 14.25 -5.51
C LYS A 164 -15.55 13.51 -6.70
N ALA A 165 -15.57 14.15 -7.87
CA ALA A 165 -16.10 13.53 -9.09
C ALA A 165 -15.30 12.28 -9.49
N ARG A 166 -13.97 12.30 -9.30
CA ARG A 166 -13.10 11.15 -9.55
C ARG A 166 -13.39 10.01 -8.58
N TRP A 167 -13.55 10.31 -7.28
CA TRP A 167 -13.93 9.32 -6.28
C TRP A 167 -15.32 8.74 -6.57
N ASP A 168 -16.33 9.57 -6.87
CA ASP A 168 -17.68 9.11 -7.20
C ASP A 168 -17.65 8.11 -8.36
N LYS A 169 -16.84 8.38 -9.41
CA LYS A 169 -16.67 7.48 -10.55
C LYS A 169 -16.03 6.15 -10.14
N VAL A 170 -14.92 6.19 -9.37
CA VAL A 170 -14.21 4.99 -8.91
C VAL A 170 -15.11 4.13 -8.01
N LEU A 171 -15.83 4.75 -7.07
CA LEU A 171 -16.73 4.04 -6.16
C LEU A 171 -17.90 3.41 -6.89
N ALA A 172 -18.46 4.09 -7.90
CA ALA A 172 -19.52 3.55 -8.75
C ALA A 172 -19.02 2.31 -9.53
N GLU A 173 -17.82 2.38 -10.10
CA GLU A 173 -17.21 1.26 -10.85
C GLU A 173 -16.91 0.05 -9.94
N LEU A 174 -16.53 0.30 -8.69
CA LEU A 174 -16.32 -0.73 -7.68
C LEU A 174 -17.61 -1.21 -6.99
N HIS A 175 -18.77 -0.65 -7.34
CA HIS A 175 -20.09 -0.94 -6.76
C HIS A 175 -20.20 -0.64 -5.25
N TYR A 176 -19.40 0.30 -4.75
CA TYR A 176 -19.53 0.85 -3.40
C TYR A 176 -20.63 1.92 -3.36
N ARG A 177 -21.74 1.65 -2.67
CA ARG A 177 -22.92 2.53 -2.68
C ARG A 177 -22.93 3.61 -1.60
N GLN A 178 -22.20 3.37 -0.51
CA GLN A 178 -22.11 4.32 0.61
C GLN A 178 -20.70 4.26 1.17
N VAL A 179 -19.94 5.32 0.97
CA VAL A 179 -18.62 5.53 1.56
C VAL A 179 -18.56 6.96 2.05
N ASP A 180 -18.18 7.14 3.31
CA ASP A 180 -17.97 8.47 3.86
C ASP A 180 -16.71 9.10 3.28
N TYR A 181 -16.76 10.40 3.03
CA TYR A 181 -15.60 11.18 2.63
C TYR A 181 -15.04 11.91 3.83
N ILE A 182 -13.71 11.97 3.92
CA ILE A 182 -13.00 12.81 4.88
C ILE A 182 -12.54 14.08 4.15
N ASN A 183 -12.91 15.23 4.68
CA ASN A 183 -12.37 16.49 4.17
C ASN A 183 -10.99 16.72 4.78
N GLU A 184 -10.00 17.07 3.96
CA GLU A 184 -8.69 17.50 4.44
C GLU A 184 -8.86 18.87 5.12
N GLU A 185 -8.38 19.00 6.36
CA GLU A 185 -8.39 20.25 7.13
C GLU A 185 -7.37 21.27 6.61
#